data_15b58c6edf6a9d275e6a0404a7470b0d
#
_entry.id   15b58c6edf6a9d275e6a0404a7470b0d
#
_cell.length_a   1.000
_cell.length_b   1.000
_cell.length_c   1.000
_cell.angle_alpha   90.00
_cell.angle_beta   90.00
_cell.angle_gamma   90.00
#
_symmetry.space_group_name_H-M   'P 1'
#
loop_
_entity.id
_entity.type
_entity.pdbx_description
1 polymer ?
#
loop_
_entity_poly.entity_id
_entity_poly.type
_entity_poly.pdbx_seq_one_letter_code
_entity_poly.pdbx_strand_id
1 'polypeptide(L)'
;MKVDIERTASAVGEIVTITYDREAKLNSLTTEAIHELSGSFRSITEDPNIRAVILTGAGTKAFVGGADITELSLMNTDTARIFISSLHDLFVTIRNFPVPVIASINGYALGAGLELAASCDIRIASETAVFGMPEVRVGVPSVIEAALLPRLIGWG
;
A
#
# COMPACT_ATOMS: atom_id res chain seq x y z
N MET A 1 -12.98 8.78 2.16
CA MET A 1 -11.65 8.30 1.79
C MET A 1 -10.81 9.52 1.44
N LYS A 2 -9.55 9.53 1.82
CA LYS A 2 -8.62 10.66 1.59
C LYS A 2 -7.19 10.15 1.54
N VAL A 3 -6.35 10.78 0.73
CA VAL A 3 -4.89 10.62 0.80
C VAL A 3 -4.30 11.97 1.19
N ASP A 4 -3.65 12.01 2.34
CA ASP A 4 -2.98 13.21 2.84
C ASP A 4 -1.49 13.13 2.55
N ILE A 5 -0.91 14.24 2.12
CA ILE A 5 0.53 14.39 1.88
C ILE A 5 1.06 15.48 2.79
N GLU A 6 1.92 15.08 3.71
CA GLU A 6 2.63 15.99 4.62
C GLU A 6 4.10 16.03 4.24
N ARG A 7 4.72 17.21 4.34
CA ARG A 7 6.15 17.42 4.09
C ARG A 7 6.84 17.88 5.34
N THR A 8 7.89 17.20 5.72
CA THR A 8 8.72 17.51 6.89
C THR A 8 10.14 17.83 6.44
N ALA A 9 10.62 19.04 6.75
CA ALA A 9 11.98 19.44 6.44
C ALA A 9 13.00 18.63 7.27
N SER A 10 14.10 18.25 6.63
CA SER A 10 15.26 17.62 7.29
C SER A 10 16.54 18.38 6.94
N ALA A 11 17.66 18.02 7.55
CA ALA A 11 18.96 18.67 7.29
C ALA A 11 19.45 18.53 5.84
N VAL A 12 18.92 17.56 5.08
CA VAL A 12 19.40 17.22 3.74
C VAL A 12 18.30 17.26 2.66
N GLY A 13 17.11 17.72 3.00
CA GLY A 13 15.95 17.81 2.10
C GLY A 13 14.65 17.55 2.85
N GLU A 14 13.66 16.96 2.18
CA GLU A 14 12.34 16.72 2.74
C GLU A 14 12.04 15.23 2.88
N ILE A 15 11.27 14.90 3.91
CA ILE A 15 10.61 13.60 4.06
C ILE A 15 9.12 13.83 3.79
N VAL A 16 8.56 13.06 2.89
CA VAL A 16 7.13 13.11 2.56
C VAL A 16 6.42 11.96 3.26
N THR A 17 5.37 12.26 4.01
CA THR A 17 4.47 11.25 4.57
C THR A 17 3.18 11.21 3.78
N ILE A 18 2.86 10.06 3.20
CA ILE A 18 1.59 9.78 2.53
C ILE A 18 0.74 8.97 3.49
N THR A 19 -0.37 9.53 3.94
CA THR A 19 -1.32 8.85 4.82
C THR A 19 -2.59 8.51 4.04
N TYR A 20 -2.90 7.22 3.92
CA TYR A 20 -4.14 6.75 3.36
C TYR A 20 -5.21 6.65 4.44
N ASP A 21 -6.30 7.41 4.30
CA ASP A 21 -7.38 7.47 5.28
C ASP A 21 -8.70 6.92 4.72
N ARG A 22 -8.99 5.73 5.14
CA ARG A 22 -10.28 5.06 5.08
C ARG A 22 -10.46 4.21 6.35
N GLU A 23 -10.11 4.78 7.49
CA GLU A 23 -10.01 4.09 8.78
C GLU A 23 -11.28 3.29 9.13
N ALA A 24 -12.47 3.83 8.86
CA ALA A 24 -13.76 3.17 9.11
C ALA A 24 -13.92 1.82 8.37
N LYS A 25 -13.08 1.54 7.39
CA LYS A 25 -13.02 0.30 6.60
C LYS A 25 -11.65 -0.37 6.67
N LEU A 26 -10.91 -0.19 7.77
CA LEU A 26 -9.57 -0.73 7.97
C LEU A 26 -8.61 -0.35 6.83
N ASN A 27 -8.76 0.84 6.26
CA ASN A 27 -7.97 1.30 5.12
C ASN A 27 -7.96 0.33 3.93
N SER A 28 -9.08 -0.38 3.68
CA SER A 28 -9.18 -1.28 2.53
C SER A 28 -9.13 -0.50 1.21
N LEU A 29 -8.46 -1.09 0.20
CA LEU A 29 -8.23 -0.49 -1.10
C LEU A 29 -9.43 -0.67 -2.02
N THR A 30 -9.97 0.43 -2.53
CA THR A 30 -10.91 0.49 -3.64
C THR A 30 -10.18 0.91 -4.91
N THR A 31 -10.83 0.78 -6.06
CA THR A 31 -10.32 1.32 -7.33
C THR A 31 -9.97 2.80 -7.20
N GLU A 32 -10.83 3.59 -6.59
CA GLU A 32 -10.60 5.01 -6.35
C GLU A 32 -9.37 5.26 -5.45
N ALA A 33 -9.21 4.48 -4.37
CA ALA A 33 -8.05 4.56 -3.48
C ALA A 33 -6.72 4.28 -4.21
N ILE A 34 -6.72 3.26 -5.07
CA ILE A 34 -5.55 2.90 -5.88
C ILE A 34 -5.16 4.06 -6.79
N HIS A 35 -6.15 4.69 -7.44
CA HIS A 35 -5.93 5.84 -8.30
C HIS A 35 -5.39 7.06 -7.53
N GLU A 36 -5.94 7.37 -6.36
CA GLU A 36 -5.47 8.48 -5.53
C GLU A 36 -4.05 8.26 -5.01
N LEU A 37 -3.75 7.05 -4.50
CA LEU A 37 -2.39 6.71 -4.07
C LEU A 37 -1.40 6.80 -5.24
N SER A 38 -1.75 6.26 -6.41
CA SER A 38 -0.91 6.36 -7.60
C SER A 38 -0.69 7.82 -8.02
N GLY A 39 -1.74 8.65 -7.95
CA GLY A 39 -1.66 10.09 -8.22
C GLY A 39 -0.75 10.80 -7.23
N SER A 40 -0.82 10.44 -5.95
CA SER A 40 0.02 11.01 -4.88
C SER A 40 1.50 10.74 -5.12
N PHE A 41 1.87 9.49 -5.44
CA PHE A 41 3.26 9.15 -5.78
C PHE A 41 3.74 9.89 -7.02
N ARG A 42 2.92 9.95 -8.09
CA ARG A 42 3.29 10.67 -9.32
C ARG A 42 3.50 12.16 -9.09
N SER A 43 2.69 12.78 -8.23
CA SER A 43 2.77 14.22 -7.95
C SER A 43 4.09 14.66 -7.30
N ILE A 44 4.81 13.73 -6.70
CA ILE A 44 6.06 13.99 -5.98
C ILE A 44 7.30 13.34 -6.61
N THR A 45 7.12 12.54 -7.68
CA THR A 45 8.20 11.74 -8.28
C THR A 45 9.39 12.57 -8.78
N GLU A 46 9.13 13.76 -9.34
CA GLU A 46 10.16 14.61 -9.95
C GLU A 46 10.74 15.66 -9.00
N ASP A 47 10.32 15.68 -7.74
CA ASP A 47 10.81 16.67 -6.78
C ASP A 47 12.19 16.29 -6.25
N PRO A 48 13.25 17.05 -6.62
CA PRO A 48 14.63 16.72 -6.25
C PRO A 48 14.95 16.97 -4.78
N ASN A 49 14.04 17.61 -4.01
CA ASN A 49 14.23 17.89 -2.60
C ASN A 49 13.84 16.71 -1.71
N ILE A 50 13.04 15.77 -2.22
CA ILE A 50 12.58 14.62 -1.45
C ILE A 50 13.73 13.64 -1.24
N ARG A 51 13.86 13.12 -0.03
CA ARG A 51 14.89 12.14 0.39
C ARG A 51 14.31 10.79 0.76
N ALA A 52 13.08 10.75 1.22
CA ALA A 52 12.36 9.52 1.52
C ALA A 52 10.86 9.78 1.52
N VAL A 53 10.09 8.72 1.29
CA VAL A 53 8.64 8.71 1.44
C VAL A 53 8.27 7.74 2.55
N ILE A 54 7.40 8.15 3.47
CA ILE A 54 6.77 7.29 4.46
C ILE A 54 5.33 7.05 3.99
N LEU A 55 4.94 5.80 3.85
CA LEU A 55 3.57 5.40 3.54
C LEU A 55 2.93 4.77 4.78
N THR A 56 1.76 5.25 5.19
CA THR A 56 1.05 4.73 6.36
C THR A 56 -0.47 4.76 6.18
N GLY A 57 -1.18 4.04 7.01
CA GLY A 57 -2.64 4.10 7.12
C GLY A 57 -3.07 5.03 8.26
N ALA A 58 -4.19 5.71 8.09
CA ALA A 58 -4.78 6.51 9.16
C ALA A 58 -5.25 5.63 10.34
N GLY A 59 -5.26 6.20 11.53
CA GLY A 59 -5.66 5.53 12.77
C GLY A 59 -4.60 4.56 13.28
N THR A 60 -5.03 3.63 14.16
CA THR A 60 -4.11 2.70 14.83
C THR A 60 -4.46 1.22 14.55
N LYS A 61 -5.53 0.95 13.80
CA LYS A 61 -6.02 -0.41 13.59
C LYS A 61 -5.42 -1.10 12.39
N ALA A 62 -5.18 -0.36 11.31
CA ALA A 62 -4.71 -0.95 10.07
C ALA A 62 -3.78 0.01 9.31
N PHE A 63 -2.71 -0.53 8.80
CA PHE A 63 -1.98 0.03 7.67
C PHE A 63 -2.88 -0.04 6.43
N VAL A 64 -3.15 -1.23 5.92
CA VAL A 64 -4.11 -1.52 4.86
C VAL A 64 -4.69 -2.91 5.07
N GLY A 65 -6.00 -3.00 5.25
CA GLY A 65 -6.72 -4.25 5.54
C GLY A 65 -6.98 -5.15 4.33
N GLY A 66 -6.41 -4.82 3.16
CA GLY A 66 -6.58 -5.56 1.91
C GLY A 66 -7.43 -4.81 0.88
N ALA A 67 -7.81 -5.48 -0.20
CA ALA A 67 -8.77 -4.97 -1.17
C ALA A 67 -10.18 -4.92 -0.56
N ASP A 68 -11.01 -3.97 -1.01
CA ASP A 68 -12.39 -3.87 -0.53
C ASP A 68 -13.25 -5.02 -1.06
N ILE A 69 -13.63 -5.93 -0.15
CA ILE A 69 -14.37 -7.14 -0.49
C ILE A 69 -15.76 -6.80 -1.09
N THR A 70 -16.38 -5.71 -0.64
CA THR A 70 -17.67 -5.28 -1.17
C THR A 70 -17.54 -4.87 -2.63
N GLU A 71 -16.50 -4.11 -2.97
CA GLU A 71 -16.25 -3.73 -4.36
C GLU A 71 -15.87 -4.96 -5.21
N LEU A 72 -14.98 -5.83 -4.71
CA LEU A 72 -14.60 -7.06 -5.40
C LEU A 72 -15.80 -7.95 -5.73
N SER A 73 -16.78 -8.05 -4.83
CA SER A 73 -17.98 -8.89 -5.04
C SER A 73 -18.89 -8.41 -6.18
N LEU A 74 -18.75 -7.17 -6.63
CA LEU A 74 -19.52 -6.56 -7.70
C LEU A 74 -18.79 -6.58 -9.06
N MET A 75 -17.53 -7.04 -9.08
CA MET A 75 -16.72 -7.04 -10.28
C MET A 75 -17.08 -8.18 -11.22
N ASN A 76 -17.05 -7.90 -12.52
CA ASN A 76 -16.98 -8.89 -13.57
C ASN A 76 -15.51 -9.11 -14.00
N THR A 77 -15.27 -10.00 -14.94
CA THR A 77 -13.92 -10.34 -15.41
C THR A 77 -13.14 -9.12 -15.91
N ASP A 78 -13.79 -8.20 -16.62
CA ASP A 78 -13.11 -7.04 -17.18
C ASP A 78 -12.76 -6.00 -16.10
N THR A 79 -13.70 -5.71 -15.22
CA THR A 79 -13.45 -4.77 -14.11
C THR A 79 -12.47 -5.33 -13.09
N ALA A 80 -12.49 -6.65 -12.83
CA ALA A 80 -11.51 -7.32 -11.98
C ALA A 80 -10.09 -7.23 -12.60
N ARG A 81 -9.97 -7.42 -13.91
CA ARG A 81 -8.69 -7.27 -14.61
C ARG A 81 -8.15 -5.85 -14.48
N ILE A 82 -9.00 -4.84 -14.66
CA ILE A 82 -8.62 -3.42 -14.51
C ILE A 82 -8.15 -3.16 -13.07
N PHE A 83 -8.89 -3.62 -12.06
CA PHE A 83 -8.55 -3.46 -10.65
C PHE A 83 -7.18 -4.06 -10.32
N ILE A 84 -6.96 -5.34 -10.70
CA ILE A 84 -5.70 -6.05 -10.45
C ILE A 84 -4.52 -5.37 -11.16
N SER A 85 -4.71 -4.94 -12.42
CA SER A 85 -3.66 -4.22 -13.17
C SER A 85 -3.33 -2.88 -12.51
N SER A 86 -4.34 -2.10 -12.10
CA SER A 86 -4.12 -0.82 -11.42
C SER A 86 -3.39 -0.99 -10.09
N LEU A 87 -3.70 -2.06 -9.36
CA LEU A 87 -3.03 -2.37 -8.09
C LEU A 87 -1.57 -2.78 -8.32
N HIS A 88 -1.31 -3.61 -9.33
CA HIS A 88 0.05 -3.96 -9.75
C HIS A 88 0.84 -2.70 -10.17
N ASP A 89 0.24 -1.82 -10.97
CA ASP A 89 0.88 -0.58 -11.43
C ASP A 89 1.25 0.34 -10.25
N LEU A 90 0.40 0.43 -9.23
CA LEU A 90 0.72 1.14 -7.98
C LEU A 90 1.95 0.52 -7.30
N PHE A 91 1.99 -0.79 -7.16
CA PHE A 91 3.12 -1.48 -6.53
C PHE A 91 4.42 -1.33 -7.33
N VAL A 92 4.34 -1.40 -8.65
CA VAL A 92 5.48 -1.12 -9.55
C VAL A 92 5.95 0.33 -9.41
N THR A 93 5.03 1.28 -9.29
CA THR A 93 5.36 2.70 -9.07
C THR A 93 6.15 2.88 -7.76
N ILE A 94 5.71 2.23 -6.69
CA ILE A 94 6.39 2.29 -5.38
C ILE A 94 7.79 1.65 -5.47
N ARG A 95 7.92 0.47 -6.06
CA ARG A 95 9.18 -0.25 -6.19
C ARG A 95 10.22 0.48 -7.04
N ASN A 96 9.78 1.28 -8.00
CA ASN A 96 10.65 2.05 -8.89
C ASN A 96 10.73 3.53 -8.47
N PHE A 97 10.26 3.86 -7.28
CA PHE A 97 10.30 5.25 -6.82
C PHE A 97 11.76 5.72 -6.65
N PRO A 98 12.11 6.96 -7.05
CA PRO A 98 13.52 7.39 -7.12
C PRO A 98 14.21 7.56 -5.76
N VAL A 99 13.45 7.56 -4.67
CA VAL A 99 13.96 7.63 -3.30
C VAL A 99 13.33 6.52 -2.45
N PRO A 100 13.94 6.12 -1.31
CA PRO A 100 13.39 5.06 -0.47
C PRO A 100 11.95 5.31 -0.04
N VAL A 101 11.11 4.28 -0.19
CA VAL A 101 9.73 4.26 0.33
C VAL A 101 9.68 3.36 1.55
N ILE A 102 9.24 3.91 2.67
CA ILE A 102 9.17 3.25 3.98
C ILE A 102 7.72 2.98 4.32
N ALA A 103 7.33 1.71 4.44
CA ALA A 103 6.03 1.35 4.99
C ALA A 103 6.07 1.48 6.52
N SER A 104 5.31 2.42 7.07
CA SER A 104 5.07 2.57 8.51
C SER A 104 3.76 1.85 8.86
N ILE A 105 3.90 0.62 9.37
CA ILE A 105 2.80 -0.34 9.52
C ILE A 105 2.24 -0.23 10.94
N ASN A 106 1.14 0.51 11.06
CA ASN A 106 0.49 0.87 12.33
C ASN A 106 -0.57 -0.15 12.82
N GLY A 107 -0.73 -1.29 12.15
CA GLY A 107 -1.71 -2.31 12.51
C GLY A 107 -1.81 -3.41 11.45
N TYR A 108 -3.05 -3.79 11.07
CA TYR A 108 -3.27 -4.84 10.07
C TYR A 108 -2.66 -4.49 8.71
N ALA A 109 -1.85 -5.39 8.15
CA ALA A 109 -1.36 -5.40 6.77
C ALA A 109 -1.78 -6.74 6.15
N LEU A 110 -2.96 -6.79 5.52
CA LEU A 110 -3.57 -8.03 5.06
C LEU A 110 -3.74 -8.03 3.54
N GLY A 111 -3.51 -9.17 2.90
CA GLY A 111 -3.69 -9.35 1.46
C GLY A 111 -2.96 -8.27 0.66
N ALA A 112 -3.66 -7.52 -0.17
CA ALA A 112 -3.10 -6.40 -0.93
C ALA A 112 -2.37 -5.37 -0.05
N GLY A 113 -2.70 -5.25 1.24
CA GLY A 113 -1.98 -4.41 2.20
C GLY A 113 -0.61 -4.97 2.57
N LEU A 114 -0.48 -6.30 2.69
CA LEU A 114 0.81 -6.95 2.86
C LEU A 114 1.66 -6.85 1.58
N GLU A 115 1.04 -7.01 0.41
CA GLU A 115 1.72 -6.84 -0.87
C GLU A 115 2.19 -5.39 -1.09
N LEU A 116 1.39 -4.40 -0.66
CA LEU A 116 1.78 -2.98 -0.65
C LEU A 116 3.01 -2.75 0.24
N ALA A 117 2.99 -3.29 1.45
CA ALA A 117 4.14 -3.20 2.37
C ALA A 117 5.37 -3.92 1.82
N ALA A 118 5.18 -5.08 1.17
CA ALA A 118 6.26 -5.83 0.51
C ALA A 118 6.88 -5.06 -0.66
N SER A 119 6.11 -4.19 -1.31
CA SER A 119 6.56 -3.36 -2.43
C SER A 119 7.37 -2.14 -1.99
N CYS A 120 7.35 -1.77 -0.72
CA CYS A 120 8.20 -0.72 -0.17
C CYS A 120 9.64 -1.23 0.08
N ASP A 121 10.62 -0.31 0.14
CA ASP A 121 12.02 -0.66 0.39
C ASP A 121 12.24 -1.11 1.85
N ILE A 122 11.65 -0.39 2.79
CA ILE A 122 11.80 -0.63 4.23
C ILE A 122 10.41 -0.79 4.86
N ARG A 123 10.30 -1.69 5.83
CA ARG A 123 9.09 -1.93 6.63
C ARG A 123 9.42 -1.71 8.09
N ILE A 124 8.69 -0.78 8.73
CA ILE A 124 8.73 -0.54 10.17
C ILE A 124 7.32 -0.80 10.69
N ALA A 125 7.20 -1.69 11.64
CA ALA A 125 5.90 -2.13 12.15
C ALA A 125 5.76 -1.84 13.64
N SER A 126 4.54 -1.50 14.06
CA SER A 126 4.19 -1.48 15.48
C SER A 126 4.26 -2.90 16.06
N GLU A 127 4.45 -3.02 17.36
CA GLU A 127 4.47 -4.32 18.05
C GLU A 127 3.15 -5.09 17.91
N THR A 128 2.06 -4.37 17.66
CA THR A 128 0.71 -4.93 17.47
C THR A 128 0.35 -5.17 16.01
N ALA A 129 1.28 -4.95 15.08
CA ALA A 129 1.02 -5.17 13.67
C ALA A 129 0.78 -6.66 13.36
N VAL A 130 -0.19 -6.92 12.50
CA VAL A 130 -0.55 -8.28 12.07
C VAL A 130 -0.45 -8.38 10.56
N PHE A 131 0.28 -9.37 10.09
CA PHE A 131 0.51 -9.64 8.68
C PHE A 131 -0.21 -10.92 8.25
N GLY A 132 -0.75 -10.96 7.06
CA GLY A 132 -1.40 -12.17 6.55
C GLY A 132 -1.92 -12.06 5.12
N MET A 133 -2.11 -13.24 4.51
CA MET A 133 -2.71 -13.42 3.18
C MET A 133 -4.02 -14.23 3.32
N PRO A 134 -5.13 -13.59 3.76
CA PRO A 134 -6.38 -14.29 4.06
C PRO A 134 -7.26 -14.56 2.83
N GLU A 135 -6.79 -14.29 1.62
CA GLU A 135 -7.55 -14.32 0.36
C GLU A 135 -8.29 -15.63 0.14
N VAL A 136 -7.67 -16.75 0.50
CA VAL A 136 -8.29 -18.08 0.37
C VAL A 136 -9.58 -18.24 1.19
N ARG A 137 -9.75 -17.46 2.27
CA ARG A 137 -10.97 -17.49 3.10
C ARG A 137 -12.17 -16.84 2.41
N VAL A 138 -11.91 -15.99 1.43
CA VAL A 138 -12.94 -15.29 0.65
C VAL A 138 -12.96 -15.72 -0.82
N GLY A 139 -12.24 -16.79 -1.16
CA GLY A 139 -12.23 -17.38 -2.51
C GLY A 139 -11.46 -16.55 -3.54
N VAL A 140 -10.53 -15.71 -3.11
CA VAL A 140 -9.69 -14.86 -3.99
C VAL A 140 -8.27 -15.43 -4.02
N PRO A 141 -7.62 -15.57 -5.18
CA PRO A 141 -6.23 -15.99 -5.26
C PRO A 141 -5.29 -14.81 -4.94
N SER A 142 -4.13 -15.11 -4.32
CA SER A 142 -3.04 -14.15 -4.12
C SER A 142 -2.16 -14.12 -5.37
N VAL A 143 -2.39 -13.18 -6.26
CA VAL A 143 -1.81 -13.22 -7.64
C VAL A 143 -1.00 -12.00 -8.05
N ILE A 144 -0.89 -10.97 -7.19
CA ILE A 144 -0.22 -9.72 -7.59
C ILE A 144 1.25 -9.76 -7.18
N GLU A 145 1.56 -9.26 -5.99
CA GLU A 145 2.93 -9.16 -5.48
C GLU A 145 3.24 -10.17 -4.36
N ALA A 146 2.36 -11.15 -4.13
CA ALA A 146 2.66 -12.27 -3.21
C ALA A 146 3.97 -13.00 -3.58
N ALA A 147 4.37 -12.94 -4.84
CA ALA A 147 5.66 -13.47 -5.33
C ALA A 147 6.89 -12.80 -4.70
N LEU A 148 6.75 -11.63 -4.08
CA LEU A 148 7.84 -10.96 -3.35
C LEU A 148 8.09 -11.62 -1.98
N LEU A 149 7.06 -12.19 -1.36
CA LEU A 149 7.12 -12.69 0.01
C LEU A 149 8.23 -13.73 0.22
N PRO A 150 8.39 -14.77 -0.63
CA PRO A 150 9.46 -15.75 -0.44
C PRO A 150 10.87 -15.15 -0.43
N ARG A 151 11.07 -14.04 -1.15
CA ARG A 151 12.37 -13.34 -1.19
C ARG A 151 12.61 -12.51 0.06
N LEU A 152 11.55 -12.05 0.73
CA LEU A 152 11.63 -11.19 1.92
C LEU A 152 11.65 -11.98 3.22
N ILE A 153 10.91 -13.07 3.30
CA ILE A 153 10.71 -13.83 4.54
C ILE A 153 11.11 -15.31 4.46
N GLY A 154 11.56 -15.79 3.29
CA GLY A 154 11.88 -17.20 3.06
C GLY A 154 10.65 -18.04 2.69
N TRP A 155 10.90 -19.36 2.51
CA TRP A 155 9.88 -20.32 2.06
C TRP A 155 9.17 -21.06 3.23
N GLY A 156 9.58 -20.86 4.45
CA GLY A 156 9.06 -21.55 5.62
C GLY A 156 8.51 -20.65 6.70
#